data_45f7997fef27c0355fd489ba09c0c812
#
_entry.id   45f7997fef27c0355fd489ba09c0c812
#
_cell.length_a   1.000
_cell.length_b   1.000
_cell.length_c   1.000
_cell.angle_alpha   90.00
_cell.angle_beta   90.00
_cell.angle_gamma   90.00
#
_symmetry.space_group_name_H-M   'P 1'
#
loop_
_entity.id
_entity.type
_entity.pdbx_description
1 polymer ?
#
loop_
_entity_poly.entity_id
_entity_poly.type
_entity_poly.pdbx_seq_one_letter_code
_entity_poly.pdbx_strand_id
1 'polypeptide(L)'
;GKPFFLWWNSTRMHIFTHLKAESDGKTGLGIYADGMVEHDDHVGQVLAKLKELGLDENTIVMYSTDNGAETFSWPDGGTTMFRGEKNTQWEGGYRVPAMIKWPGVIKPGTVINDIGAHEDMLPTLVTAAGDKTVKEDLLKGRKVGDMTYKVHLDGYDLGPAFRGEAAW
;
A
#
# COMPACT_ATOMS: atom_id res chain seq x y z
N GLY A 1 -8.91 -6.78 22.73
CA GLY A 1 -9.60 -6.12 21.61
C GLY A 1 -9.86 -7.10 20.48
N LYS A 2 -10.64 -6.67 19.48
CA LYS A 2 -10.83 -7.47 18.26
C LYS A 2 -9.78 -7.04 17.21
N PRO A 3 -9.26 -7.95 16.36
CA PRO A 3 -8.47 -7.58 15.20
C PRO A 3 -9.27 -6.63 14.30
N PHE A 4 -8.56 -5.78 13.57
CA PHE A 4 -9.16 -4.90 12.58
C PHE A 4 -8.37 -4.94 11.27
N PHE A 5 -9.01 -4.56 10.17
CA PHE A 5 -8.41 -4.27 8.90
C PHE A 5 -8.86 -2.88 8.47
N LEU A 6 -7.92 -2.01 8.14
CA LEU A 6 -8.18 -0.67 7.64
C LEU A 6 -7.53 -0.52 6.27
N TRP A 7 -8.32 -0.22 5.26
CA TRP A 7 -7.84 0.22 3.96
C TRP A 7 -8.19 1.69 3.82
N TRP A 8 -7.17 2.54 3.94
CA TRP A 8 -7.32 3.98 3.88
C TRP A 8 -6.76 4.52 2.56
N ASN A 9 -7.62 5.16 1.77
CA ASN A 9 -7.27 5.81 0.53
C ASN A 9 -7.39 7.33 0.72
N SER A 10 -6.26 8.03 0.65
CA SER A 10 -6.22 9.48 0.62
C SER A 10 -6.61 10.00 -0.77
N THR A 11 -7.14 11.23 -0.84
CA THR A 11 -7.37 11.91 -2.10
C THR A 11 -6.11 12.58 -2.67
N ARG A 12 -4.99 12.53 -1.96
CA ARG A 12 -3.69 13.10 -2.35
C ARG A 12 -2.85 12.05 -3.09
N MET A 13 -2.22 12.30 -4.25
CA MET A 13 -2.51 13.49 -5.09
C MET A 13 -3.24 13.02 -6.33
N HIS A 14 -4.55 13.00 -6.31
CA HIS A 14 -5.37 12.72 -7.50
C HIS A 14 -5.76 14.03 -8.20
N ILE A 15 -6.21 13.97 -9.47
CA ILE A 15 -6.84 15.10 -10.15
C ILE A 15 -8.05 15.60 -9.36
N PHE A 16 -8.41 16.86 -9.51
CA PHE A 16 -9.53 17.50 -8.79
C PHE A 16 -9.36 17.54 -7.27
N THR A 17 -8.11 17.45 -6.78
CA THR A 17 -7.81 17.62 -5.37
C THR A 17 -7.60 19.09 -5.04
N HIS A 18 -7.97 19.49 -3.82
CA HIS A 18 -7.80 20.83 -3.29
C HIS A 18 -7.08 20.78 -1.94
N LEU A 19 -6.15 21.70 -1.75
CA LEU A 19 -5.45 21.84 -0.47
C LEU A 19 -6.35 22.54 0.56
N LYS A 20 -6.07 22.32 1.82
CA LYS A 20 -6.53 23.21 2.88
C LYS A 20 -5.78 24.55 2.77
N ALA A 21 -6.43 25.64 3.19
CA ALA A 21 -5.81 26.96 3.13
C ALA A 21 -4.46 27.03 3.90
N GLU A 22 -4.36 26.32 5.01
CA GLU A 22 -3.13 26.26 5.80
C GLU A 22 -2.01 25.41 5.18
N SER A 23 -2.32 24.62 4.15
CA SER A 23 -1.35 23.79 3.43
C SER A 23 -0.83 24.45 2.15
N ASP A 24 -1.59 25.36 1.59
CA ASP A 24 -1.24 26.09 0.37
C ASP A 24 -0.04 27.04 0.60
N GLY A 25 0.95 26.93 -0.27
CA GLY A 25 2.18 27.74 -0.21
C GLY A 25 3.25 27.25 0.79
N LYS A 26 3.04 26.16 1.52
CA LYS A 26 3.99 25.66 2.54
C LYS A 26 5.39 25.38 2.00
N THR A 27 5.49 24.78 0.83
CA THR A 27 6.79 24.40 0.25
C THR A 27 7.36 25.45 -0.69
N GLY A 28 6.50 26.31 -1.23
CA GLY A 28 6.87 27.22 -2.32
C GLY A 28 7.11 26.51 -3.66
N LEU A 29 6.80 25.22 -3.77
CA LEU A 29 7.05 24.38 -4.94
C LEU A 29 5.77 24.02 -5.73
N GLY A 30 4.62 24.56 -5.32
CA GLY A 30 3.35 24.34 -5.99
C GLY A 30 2.41 23.35 -5.27
N ILE A 31 1.21 23.24 -5.81
CA ILE A 31 0.09 22.50 -5.18
C ILE A 31 0.43 21.03 -4.96
N TYR A 32 1.15 20.40 -5.88
CA TYR A 32 1.50 18.98 -5.75
C TYR A 32 2.41 18.75 -4.53
N ALA A 33 3.48 19.52 -4.40
CA ALA A 33 4.42 19.40 -3.28
C ALA A 33 3.75 19.69 -1.94
N ASP A 34 2.94 20.74 -1.87
CA ASP A 34 2.17 21.11 -0.68
C ASP A 34 1.18 20.00 -0.29
N GLY A 35 0.51 19.41 -1.29
CA GLY A 35 -0.39 18.27 -1.08
C GLY A 35 0.31 17.01 -0.61
N MET A 36 1.53 16.76 -1.07
CA MET A 36 2.35 15.64 -0.58
C MET A 36 2.77 15.82 0.87
N VAL A 37 3.12 17.05 1.28
CA VAL A 37 3.42 17.36 2.70
C VAL A 37 2.17 17.19 3.56
N GLU A 38 1.01 17.66 3.10
CA GLU A 38 -0.27 17.45 3.80
C GLU A 38 -0.59 15.94 3.93
N HIS A 39 -0.33 15.16 2.89
CA HIS A 39 -0.52 13.72 2.91
C HIS A 39 0.42 13.02 3.91
N ASP A 40 1.69 13.40 3.92
CA ASP A 40 2.68 12.88 4.88
C ASP A 40 2.27 13.17 6.33
N ASP A 41 1.80 14.38 6.61
CA ASP A 41 1.23 14.75 7.92
C ASP A 41 0.06 13.82 8.32
N HIS A 42 -0.82 13.45 7.38
CA HIS A 42 -1.93 12.53 7.65
C HIS A 42 -1.44 11.12 7.95
N VAL A 43 -0.44 10.62 7.22
CA VAL A 43 0.21 9.33 7.52
C VAL A 43 0.83 9.36 8.92
N GLY A 44 1.52 10.45 9.25
CA GLY A 44 2.08 10.68 10.58
C GLY A 44 1.04 10.60 11.70
N GLN A 45 -0.15 11.18 11.48
CA GLN A 45 -1.26 11.12 12.44
C GLN A 45 -1.77 9.69 12.67
N VAL A 46 -1.89 8.88 11.59
CA VAL A 46 -2.28 7.46 11.69
C VAL A 46 -1.25 6.67 12.51
N LEU A 47 0.04 6.85 12.21
CA LEU A 47 1.12 6.17 12.94
C LEU A 47 1.16 6.59 14.42
N ALA A 48 0.99 7.88 14.71
CA ALA A 48 0.91 8.40 16.08
C ALA A 48 -0.29 7.80 16.83
N LYS A 49 -1.45 7.67 16.17
CA LYS A 49 -2.62 7.07 16.78
C LYS A 49 -2.43 5.58 17.11
N LEU A 50 -1.79 4.81 16.25
CA LEU A 50 -1.43 3.41 16.54
C LEU A 50 -0.54 3.31 17.78
N LYS A 51 0.45 4.20 17.89
CA LYS A 51 1.34 4.27 19.04
C LYS A 51 0.61 4.68 20.33
N GLU A 52 -0.23 5.71 20.27
CA GLU A 52 -1.08 6.17 21.39
C GLU A 52 -1.94 5.04 21.94
N LEU A 53 -2.46 4.20 21.06
CA LEU A 53 -3.31 3.06 21.42
C LEU A 53 -2.51 1.81 21.84
N GLY A 54 -1.18 1.84 21.78
CA GLY A 54 -0.31 0.70 22.08
C GLY A 54 -0.46 -0.45 21.09
N LEU A 55 -0.80 -0.15 19.82
CA LEU A 55 -1.04 -1.13 18.76
C LEU A 55 0.10 -1.23 17.75
N ASP A 56 1.05 -0.32 17.78
CA ASP A 56 2.09 -0.15 16.77
C ASP A 56 3.03 -1.35 16.65
N GLU A 57 3.24 -2.11 17.74
CA GLU A 57 4.04 -3.33 17.74
C GLU A 57 3.23 -4.61 17.43
N ASN A 58 1.91 -4.48 17.24
CA ASN A 58 1.03 -5.60 16.89
C ASN A 58 0.14 -5.27 15.68
N THR A 59 0.62 -4.43 14.79
CA THR A 59 -0.10 -4.04 13.57
C THR A 59 0.85 -4.07 12.39
N ILE A 60 0.42 -4.75 11.31
CA ILE A 60 1.08 -4.63 10.01
C ILE A 60 0.65 -3.29 9.43
N VAL A 61 1.60 -2.46 9.07
CA VAL A 61 1.35 -1.19 8.39
C VAL A 61 2.01 -1.21 7.03
N MET A 62 1.22 -1.06 5.98
CA MET A 62 1.69 -0.95 4.60
C MET A 62 1.36 0.41 4.04
N TYR A 63 2.32 1.01 3.37
CA TYR A 63 2.15 2.22 2.56
C TYR A 63 2.53 1.92 1.11
N SER A 64 1.68 2.32 0.20
CA SER A 64 1.93 2.25 -1.25
C SER A 64 1.07 3.27 -1.98
N THR A 65 1.22 3.36 -3.29
CA THR A 65 0.27 4.04 -4.17
C THR A 65 -0.25 3.04 -5.21
N ASP A 66 -1.31 3.39 -5.91
CA ASP A 66 -2.00 2.50 -6.85
C ASP A 66 -1.37 2.48 -8.24
N ASN A 67 -0.70 3.56 -8.64
CA ASN A 67 -0.07 3.71 -9.95
C ASN A 67 1.10 4.70 -9.92
N GLY A 68 1.83 4.75 -11.01
CA GLY A 68 2.91 5.70 -11.21
C GLY A 68 2.44 7.14 -11.36
N ALA A 69 3.39 8.06 -11.50
CA ALA A 69 3.15 9.50 -11.62
C ALA A 69 2.19 9.84 -12.77
N GLU A 70 1.47 10.95 -12.62
CA GLU A 70 0.49 11.46 -13.59
C GLU A 70 0.93 12.87 -14.04
N THR A 71 1.96 12.92 -14.89
CA THR A 71 2.58 14.18 -15.30
C THR A 71 1.69 15.06 -16.17
N PHE A 72 0.77 14.47 -16.90
CA PHE A 72 -0.17 15.22 -17.72
C PHE A 72 -1.18 16.04 -16.90
N SER A 73 -1.50 15.64 -15.67
CA SER A 73 -2.33 16.43 -14.74
C SER A 73 -1.49 17.24 -13.75
N TRP A 74 -0.33 16.71 -13.38
CA TRP A 74 0.56 17.30 -12.38
C TRP A 74 1.97 17.49 -12.96
N PRO A 75 2.16 18.48 -13.87
CA PRO A 75 3.48 18.73 -14.47
C PRO A 75 4.53 19.21 -13.46
N ASP A 76 4.09 19.71 -12.29
CA ASP A 76 4.90 20.09 -11.14
C ASP A 76 5.15 18.92 -10.17
N GLY A 77 4.54 17.76 -10.43
CA GLY A 77 4.73 16.56 -9.62
C GLY A 77 6.05 15.85 -9.88
N GLY A 78 6.42 14.94 -8.98
CA GLY A 78 7.59 14.09 -9.15
C GLY A 78 7.38 13.04 -10.24
N THR A 79 8.45 12.70 -10.94
CA THR A 79 8.49 11.59 -11.89
C THR A 79 9.59 10.61 -11.50
N THR A 80 9.53 9.39 -12.04
CA THR A 80 10.57 8.38 -11.88
C THR A 80 11.46 8.32 -13.13
N MET A 81 12.60 7.63 -13.02
CA MET A 81 13.46 7.36 -14.17
C MET A 81 12.85 6.33 -15.15
N PHE A 82 11.77 5.68 -14.77
CA PHE A 82 11.13 4.65 -15.58
C PHE A 82 10.27 5.26 -16.68
N ARG A 83 10.30 4.66 -17.85
CA ARG A 83 9.48 5.09 -18.99
C ARG A 83 7.99 5.01 -18.68
N GLY A 84 7.25 5.99 -19.16
CA GLY A 84 5.78 6.06 -19.05
C GLY A 84 5.31 6.70 -17.75
N GLU A 85 4.03 6.75 -17.59
CA GLU A 85 3.31 7.34 -16.47
C GLU A 85 1.97 6.63 -16.29
N LYS A 86 1.17 7.02 -15.29
CA LYS A 86 -0.20 6.53 -15.10
C LYS A 86 -0.94 6.34 -16.43
N ASN A 87 -1.70 5.27 -16.56
CA ASN A 87 -2.42 4.85 -17.76
C ASN A 87 -1.56 4.33 -18.91
N THR A 88 -0.27 4.12 -18.69
CA THR A 88 0.60 3.46 -19.68
C THR A 88 1.01 2.06 -19.20
N GLN A 89 1.43 1.21 -20.17
CA GLN A 89 1.89 -0.17 -19.90
C GLN A 89 3.40 -0.25 -19.64
N TRP A 90 4.05 0.88 -19.36
CA TRP A 90 5.46 0.97 -19.06
C TRP A 90 5.69 1.01 -17.54
N GLU A 91 6.89 0.68 -17.09
CA GLU A 91 7.23 0.64 -15.66
C GLU A 91 6.88 1.94 -14.92
N GLY A 92 7.02 3.09 -15.56
CA GLY A 92 6.62 4.38 -14.97
C GLY A 92 5.11 4.49 -14.68
N GLY A 93 4.28 3.63 -15.27
CA GLY A 93 2.85 3.59 -15.05
C GLY A 93 2.42 2.68 -13.90
N TYR A 94 3.14 1.59 -13.64
CA TYR A 94 2.75 0.59 -12.64
C TYR A 94 3.78 0.34 -11.54
N ARG A 95 5.04 0.77 -11.71
CA ARG A 95 6.05 0.65 -10.67
C ARG A 95 5.86 1.72 -9.61
N VAL A 96 5.61 1.31 -8.38
CA VAL A 96 5.24 2.17 -7.26
C VAL A 96 6.12 1.92 -6.04
N PRO A 97 6.31 2.91 -5.17
CA PRO A 97 6.94 2.68 -3.88
C PRO A 97 6.07 1.77 -3.01
N ALA A 98 6.71 0.89 -2.24
CA ALA A 98 6.03 0.09 -1.23
C ALA A 98 6.90 0.01 0.03
N MET A 99 6.29 0.23 1.18
CA MET A 99 6.93 0.15 2.50
C MET A 99 6.04 -0.66 3.42
N ILE A 100 6.62 -1.61 4.14
CA ILE A 100 5.89 -2.47 5.07
C ILE A 100 6.61 -2.51 6.41
N LYS A 101 5.90 -2.12 7.47
CA LYS A 101 6.27 -2.43 8.85
C LYS A 101 5.50 -3.67 9.28
N TRP A 102 6.20 -4.73 9.62
CA TRP A 102 5.60 -5.96 10.16
C TRP A 102 6.43 -6.44 11.36
N PRO A 103 6.09 -5.97 12.58
CA PRO A 103 6.86 -6.28 13.78
C PRO A 103 6.99 -7.79 14.00
N GLY A 104 8.18 -8.24 14.34
CA GLY A 104 8.49 -9.66 14.56
C GLY A 104 8.64 -10.51 13.29
N VAL A 105 8.34 -9.95 12.10
CA VAL A 105 8.44 -10.64 10.81
C VAL A 105 9.48 -9.99 9.90
N ILE A 106 9.34 -8.70 9.62
CA ILE A 106 10.30 -7.97 8.79
C ILE A 106 11.30 -7.25 9.69
N LYS A 107 12.57 -7.54 9.50
CA LYS A 107 13.65 -6.87 10.23
C LYS A 107 13.74 -5.39 9.80
N PRO A 108 13.81 -4.41 10.74
CA PRO A 108 13.95 -3.01 10.38
C PRO A 108 15.13 -2.74 9.43
N GLY A 109 14.91 -1.91 8.43
CA GLY A 109 15.92 -1.56 7.43
C GLY A 109 16.13 -2.61 6.34
N THR A 110 15.32 -3.67 6.28
CA THR A 110 15.36 -4.63 5.18
C THR A 110 14.96 -3.95 3.88
N VAL A 111 15.77 -4.19 2.84
CA VAL A 111 15.48 -3.78 1.45
C VAL A 111 15.27 -5.04 0.64
N ILE A 112 14.16 -5.12 -0.06
CA ILE A 112 13.80 -6.24 -0.95
C ILE A 112 13.75 -5.68 -2.36
N ASN A 113 14.55 -6.26 -3.27
CA ASN A 113 14.63 -5.83 -4.67
C ASN A 113 13.86 -6.75 -5.62
N ASP A 114 13.23 -7.78 -5.08
CA ASP A 114 12.38 -8.69 -5.84
C ASP A 114 11.07 -8.00 -6.22
N ILE A 115 10.39 -8.52 -7.24
CA ILE A 115 9.15 -7.94 -7.77
C ILE A 115 7.98 -8.52 -6.97
N GLY A 116 7.18 -7.65 -6.38
CA GLY A 116 5.89 -7.99 -5.79
C GLY A 116 4.80 -7.11 -6.38
N ALA A 117 3.56 -7.55 -6.30
CA ALA A 117 2.42 -6.84 -6.84
C ALA A 117 1.30 -6.67 -5.80
N HIS A 118 0.36 -5.76 -6.07
CA HIS A 118 -0.75 -5.51 -5.15
C HIS A 118 -1.65 -6.74 -4.96
N GLU A 119 -1.80 -7.57 -5.99
CA GLU A 119 -2.56 -8.83 -5.91
C GLU A 119 -1.96 -9.83 -4.91
N ASP A 120 -0.67 -9.74 -4.62
CA ASP A 120 0.01 -10.61 -3.63
C ASP A 120 -0.39 -10.24 -2.19
N MET A 121 -0.86 -9.01 -1.97
CA MET A 121 -1.21 -8.56 -0.62
C MET A 121 -2.45 -9.27 -0.07
N LEU A 122 -3.40 -9.65 -0.91
CA LEU A 122 -4.59 -10.35 -0.43
C LEU A 122 -4.23 -11.73 0.18
N PRO A 123 -3.59 -12.67 -0.53
CA PRO A 123 -3.19 -13.94 0.07
C PRO A 123 -2.19 -13.76 1.21
N THR A 124 -1.27 -12.80 1.14
CA THR A 124 -0.31 -12.52 2.21
C THR A 124 -0.98 -12.10 3.51
N LEU A 125 -1.88 -11.12 3.46
CA LEU A 125 -2.55 -10.61 4.67
C LEU A 125 -3.56 -11.60 5.23
N VAL A 126 -4.26 -12.35 4.38
CA VAL A 126 -5.19 -13.40 4.82
C VAL A 126 -4.43 -14.56 5.47
N THR A 127 -3.27 -14.95 4.92
CA THR A 127 -2.38 -15.94 5.55
C THR A 127 -1.84 -15.43 6.89
N ALA A 128 -1.44 -14.16 6.97
CA ALA A 128 -1.00 -13.52 8.21
C ALA A 128 -2.11 -13.52 9.28
N ALA A 129 -3.38 -13.40 8.86
CA ALA A 129 -4.54 -13.51 9.73
C ALA A 129 -4.88 -14.96 10.16
N GLY A 130 -4.10 -15.95 9.70
CA GLY A 130 -4.19 -17.36 10.10
C GLY A 130 -4.83 -18.31 9.08
N ASP A 131 -5.29 -17.81 7.94
CA ASP A 131 -5.92 -18.60 6.88
C ASP A 131 -4.91 -18.91 5.75
N LYS A 132 -4.28 -20.06 5.84
CA LYS A 132 -3.24 -20.50 4.89
C LYS A 132 -3.78 -21.20 3.65
N THR A 133 -5.07 -21.48 3.57
CA THR A 133 -5.71 -22.25 2.50
C THR A 133 -6.66 -21.42 1.66
N VAL A 134 -6.63 -20.10 1.81
CA VAL A 134 -7.57 -19.18 1.16
C VAL A 134 -7.65 -19.37 -0.38
N LYS A 135 -6.52 -19.59 -1.06
CA LYS A 135 -6.47 -19.78 -2.52
C LYS A 135 -7.18 -21.07 -2.93
N GLU A 136 -6.84 -22.17 -2.28
CA GLU A 136 -7.42 -23.50 -2.56
C GLU A 136 -8.92 -23.56 -2.23
N ASP A 137 -9.31 -22.91 -1.13
CA ASP A 137 -10.70 -22.89 -0.69
C ASP A 137 -11.57 -22.03 -1.61
N LEU A 138 -11.06 -20.91 -2.07
CA LEU A 138 -11.74 -20.05 -3.03
C LEU A 138 -11.92 -20.74 -4.40
N LEU A 139 -10.93 -21.53 -4.86
CA LEU A 139 -11.05 -22.32 -6.09
C LEU A 139 -12.17 -23.37 -6.01
N LYS A 140 -12.35 -23.99 -4.85
CA LYS A 140 -13.41 -24.99 -4.61
C LYS A 140 -14.78 -24.37 -4.38
N GLY A 141 -14.82 -23.15 -3.93
CA GLY A 141 -16.00 -22.41 -3.49
C GLY A 141 -16.05 -22.27 -1.99
N ARG A 142 -15.75 -21.05 -1.50
CA ARG A 142 -15.73 -20.70 -0.09
C ARG A 142 -16.93 -19.86 0.29
N LYS A 143 -17.65 -20.28 1.31
CA LYS A 143 -18.74 -19.49 1.88
C LYS A 143 -18.20 -18.45 2.85
N VAL A 144 -18.56 -17.19 2.63
CA VAL A 144 -18.24 -16.07 3.53
C VAL A 144 -19.53 -15.29 3.79
N GLY A 145 -20.01 -15.31 5.01
CA GLY A 145 -21.35 -14.82 5.32
C GLY A 145 -22.40 -15.61 4.55
N ASP A 146 -23.26 -14.90 3.82
CA ASP A 146 -24.32 -15.51 3.02
C ASP A 146 -23.93 -15.77 1.56
N MET A 147 -22.73 -15.41 1.16
CA MET A 147 -22.25 -15.56 -0.23
C MET A 147 -21.22 -16.67 -0.36
N THR A 148 -21.24 -17.35 -1.50
CA THR A 148 -20.21 -18.32 -1.88
C THR A 148 -19.35 -17.71 -3.00
N TYR A 149 -18.07 -17.63 -2.76
CA TYR A 149 -17.08 -17.14 -3.71
C TYR A 149 -16.33 -18.32 -4.32
N LYS A 150 -16.37 -18.43 -5.63
CA LYS A 150 -15.57 -19.39 -6.39
C LYS A 150 -14.71 -18.60 -7.37
N VAL A 151 -13.50 -18.30 -6.97
CA VAL A 151 -12.58 -17.43 -7.70
C VAL A 151 -11.15 -17.96 -7.64
N HIS A 152 -10.35 -17.61 -8.64
CA HIS A 152 -8.91 -17.78 -8.64
C HIS A 152 -8.25 -16.50 -8.11
N LEU A 153 -7.25 -16.63 -7.24
CA LEU A 153 -6.38 -15.54 -6.82
C LEU A 153 -5.04 -15.68 -7.53
N ASP A 154 -4.66 -14.70 -8.32
CA ASP A 154 -3.40 -14.70 -9.07
C ASP A 154 -2.19 -14.46 -8.15
N GLY A 155 -2.34 -13.63 -7.13
CA GLY A 155 -1.27 -13.27 -6.19
C GLY A 155 -0.70 -14.44 -5.38
N TYR A 156 0.48 -14.21 -4.81
CA TYR A 156 1.25 -15.15 -3.99
C TYR A 156 1.29 -14.68 -2.53
N ASP A 157 1.48 -15.61 -1.59
CA ASP A 157 1.79 -15.27 -0.19
C ASP A 157 3.26 -14.88 -0.09
N LEU A 158 3.53 -13.62 0.15
CA LEU A 158 4.88 -13.07 0.31
C LEU A 158 5.45 -13.21 1.72
N GLY A 159 4.69 -13.77 2.65
CA GLY A 159 5.12 -14.00 4.02
C GLY A 159 6.47 -14.73 4.14
N PRO A 160 6.73 -15.83 3.40
CA PRO A 160 8.03 -16.50 3.41
C PRO A 160 9.19 -15.60 2.97
N ALA A 161 8.99 -14.80 1.92
CA ALA A 161 10.02 -13.87 1.45
C ALA A 161 10.28 -12.74 2.48
N PHE A 162 9.23 -12.21 3.10
CA PHE A 162 9.35 -11.20 4.17
C PHE A 162 10.10 -11.73 5.39
N ARG A 163 10.05 -13.02 5.67
CA ARG A 163 10.84 -13.67 6.73
C ARG A 163 12.24 -14.07 6.28
N GLY A 164 12.60 -13.91 5.01
CA GLY A 164 13.87 -14.35 4.45
C GLY A 164 14.00 -15.88 4.32
N GLU A 165 12.88 -16.60 4.25
CA GLU A 165 12.81 -18.07 4.13
C GLU A 165 12.83 -18.54 2.67
N ALA A 166 12.48 -17.68 1.74
CA ALA A 166 12.46 -17.95 0.30
C ALA A 166 12.82 -16.68 -0.47
N ALA A 167 13.40 -16.85 -1.65
CA ALA A 167 13.36 -15.83 -2.70
C ALA A 167 11.96 -15.79 -3.31
N TRP A 168 11.59 -14.68 -3.89
CA TRP A 168 10.30 -14.48 -4.57
C TRP A 168 10.24 -15.28 -5.87
#